data_fee11dc3fb6ac2765fabc3b059d552ad
#
_entry.id   fee11dc3fb6ac2765fabc3b059d552ad
#
_cell.length_a   1.000
_cell.length_b   1.000
_cell.length_c   1.000
_cell.angle_alpha   90.00
_cell.angle_beta   90.00
_cell.angle_gamma   90.00
#
_symmetry.space_group_name_H-M   'P 1'
#
loop_
_entity.id
_entity.type
_entity.pdbx_description
1 polymer ?
#
loop_
_entity_poly.entity_id
_entity_poly.type
_entity_poly.pdbx_seq_one_letter_code
_entity_poly.pdbx_strand_id
1 'polypeptide(L)'
;MTGSRRKRKAVVAQSECVACGCCVKVCPIGAIEVIRGLYARVNGDRCVGCGRCAKICAHGAPIITDKKCAIDHDKCLGCGRCIAICPKDAIAPDCDEIAEVLNYKIAEYAKAVVDGRPSFHISIVRDISPDCDCHPENDVPMVPDVGMFASFDPVALDLACVEAVNRQPVLPGSRLAETADPEDHDHLHAMHPNTCWRAAVEHGKKIGLGTDDYTVITVK
;
A
#
# COMPACT_ATOMS: atom_id res chain seq x y z
N MET A 1 7.01 24.51 47.67
CA MET A 1 7.44 24.30 46.27
C MET A 1 6.44 23.39 45.61
N THR A 2 5.42 23.93 44.96
CA THR A 2 4.37 23.18 44.29
C THR A 2 4.74 23.03 42.81
N GLY A 3 5.36 21.89 42.47
CA GLY A 3 5.70 21.57 41.09
C GLY A 3 4.43 21.29 40.29
N SER A 4 4.05 22.25 39.43
CA SER A 4 3.01 22.06 38.42
C SER A 4 3.39 20.89 37.51
N ARG A 5 2.81 19.70 37.71
CA ARG A 5 2.85 18.62 36.75
C ARG A 5 2.06 19.07 35.53
N ARG A 6 2.74 19.54 34.50
CA ARG A 6 2.13 19.69 33.17
C ARG A 6 1.59 18.35 32.77
N LYS A 7 0.27 18.20 32.74
CA LYS A 7 -0.41 17.02 32.19
C LYS A 7 -0.08 16.97 30.69
N ARG A 8 0.93 16.21 30.33
CA ARG A 8 1.21 15.92 28.92
C ARG A 8 0.13 14.96 28.44
N LYS A 9 -0.57 15.33 27.38
CA LYS A 9 -1.47 14.39 26.69
C LYS A 9 -0.64 13.26 26.11
N ALA A 10 -1.15 12.03 26.19
CA ALA A 10 -0.54 10.91 25.49
C ALA A 10 -0.65 11.14 23.96
N VAL A 11 0.42 10.86 23.26
CA VAL A 11 0.48 10.96 21.79
C VAL A 11 0.85 9.59 21.26
N VAL A 12 0.14 9.12 20.23
CA VAL A 12 0.46 7.87 19.54
C VAL A 12 1.56 8.16 18.53
N ALA A 13 2.72 7.49 18.67
CA ALA A 13 3.74 7.49 17.64
C ALA A 13 3.26 6.57 16.50
N GLN A 14 2.74 7.15 15.44
CA GLN A 14 2.14 6.39 14.33
C GLN A 14 3.13 5.47 13.62
N SER A 15 4.42 5.87 13.55
CA SER A 15 5.50 5.06 12.99
C SER A 15 5.77 3.75 13.76
N GLU A 16 5.40 3.70 15.05
CA GLU A 16 5.60 2.52 15.91
C GLU A 16 4.27 1.80 16.19
N CYS A 17 3.17 2.36 15.74
CA CYS A 17 1.85 1.81 15.99
C CYS A 17 1.57 0.63 15.05
N VAL A 18 1.46 -0.56 15.64
CA VAL A 18 1.10 -1.80 14.92
C VAL A 18 -0.41 -2.09 14.95
N ALA A 19 -1.24 -1.12 15.26
CA ALA A 19 -2.71 -1.21 15.33
C ALA A 19 -3.24 -2.39 16.16
N CYS A 20 -2.51 -2.83 17.19
CA CYS A 20 -2.88 -3.98 18.01
C CYS A 20 -4.13 -3.75 18.90
N GLY A 21 -4.61 -2.52 19.02
CA GLY A 21 -5.79 -2.16 19.81
C GLY A 21 -5.61 -2.25 21.33
N CYS A 22 -4.43 -2.56 21.84
CA CYS A 22 -4.21 -2.66 23.30
C CYS A 22 -4.50 -1.33 24.02
N CYS A 23 -4.13 -0.20 23.42
CA CYS A 23 -4.39 1.12 23.97
C CYS A 23 -5.90 1.44 24.10
N VAL A 24 -6.71 0.94 23.17
CA VAL A 24 -8.18 1.10 23.20
C VAL A 24 -8.75 0.35 24.39
N LYS A 25 -8.28 -0.88 24.65
CA LYS A 25 -8.77 -1.72 25.74
C LYS A 25 -8.46 -1.16 27.13
N VAL A 26 -7.36 -0.42 27.26
CA VAL A 26 -6.90 0.12 28.55
C VAL A 26 -7.26 1.57 28.76
N CYS A 27 -7.88 2.23 27.79
CA CYS A 27 -8.30 3.62 27.90
C CYS A 27 -9.61 3.71 28.74
N PRO A 28 -9.56 4.21 29.98
CA PRO A 28 -10.72 4.16 30.89
C PRO A 28 -11.87 5.06 30.47
N ILE A 29 -11.60 6.04 29.59
CA ILE A 29 -12.59 7.04 29.12
C ILE A 29 -12.96 6.84 27.65
N GLY A 30 -12.51 5.74 26.99
CA GLY A 30 -12.83 5.46 25.58
C GLY A 30 -12.34 6.51 24.59
N ALA A 31 -11.31 7.30 24.95
CA ALA A 31 -10.82 8.40 24.09
C ALA A 31 -9.97 7.95 22.92
N ILE A 32 -9.74 6.64 22.77
CA ILE A 32 -8.94 6.06 21.69
C ILE A 32 -9.83 5.16 20.88
N GLU A 33 -10.02 5.49 19.63
CA GLU A 33 -10.75 4.69 18.66
C GLU A 33 -9.76 4.13 17.62
N VAL A 34 -9.89 2.85 17.27
CA VAL A 34 -9.18 2.27 16.14
C VAL A 34 -10.15 2.28 14.97
N ILE A 35 -9.83 3.05 13.95
CA ILE A 35 -10.53 2.95 12.68
C ILE A 35 -10.26 1.54 12.15
N ARG A 36 -11.32 0.72 12.07
CA ARG A 36 -11.20 -0.66 11.59
C ARG A 36 -10.63 -0.63 10.18
N GLY A 37 -9.42 -1.18 10.06
CA GLY A 37 -8.77 -1.39 8.77
C GLY A 37 -9.38 -2.60 8.05
N LEU A 38 -8.75 -2.96 6.96
CA LEU A 38 -9.16 -4.08 6.11
C LEU A 38 -9.13 -5.40 6.87
N TYR A 39 -10.20 -6.14 6.76
CA TYR A 39 -10.29 -7.47 7.37
C TYR A 39 -9.36 -8.46 6.65
N ALA A 40 -8.92 -9.47 7.37
CA ALA A 40 -8.20 -10.59 6.78
C ALA A 40 -9.18 -11.63 6.21
N ARG A 41 -8.91 -12.14 5.01
CA ARG A 41 -9.66 -13.22 4.36
C ARG A 41 -8.79 -14.48 4.29
N VAL A 42 -9.40 -15.64 4.45
CA VAL A 42 -8.71 -16.94 4.43
C VAL A 42 -9.07 -17.70 3.17
N ASN A 43 -8.06 -18.10 2.41
CA ASN A 43 -8.20 -19.08 1.35
C ASN A 43 -8.23 -20.50 1.98
N GLY A 44 -9.40 -21.12 1.98
CA GLY A 44 -9.62 -22.42 2.57
C GLY A 44 -8.79 -23.54 1.94
N ASP A 45 -8.48 -23.47 0.65
CA ASP A 45 -7.71 -24.51 -0.06
C ASP A 45 -6.24 -24.52 0.38
N ARG A 46 -5.67 -23.36 0.61
CA ARG A 46 -4.30 -23.19 1.12
C ARG A 46 -4.18 -23.42 2.64
N CYS A 47 -5.26 -23.19 3.37
CA CYS A 47 -5.24 -23.29 4.83
C CYS A 47 -5.12 -24.74 5.29
N VAL A 48 -4.11 -25.02 6.11
CA VAL A 48 -3.87 -26.36 6.71
C VAL A 48 -4.23 -26.41 8.22
N GLY A 49 -4.86 -25.37 8.75
CA GLY A 49 -5.32 -25.31 10.14
C GLY A 49 -4.22 -25.36 11.20
N CYS A 50 -3.00 -24.91 10.87
CA CYS A 50 -1.84 -24.99 11.78
C CYS A 50 -1.95 -24.12 13.05
N GLY A 51 -2.91 -23.22 13.13
CA GLY A 51 -3.20 -22.39 14.30
C GLY A 51 -2.24 -21.26 14.59
N ARG A 52 -1.20 -21.00 13.75
CA ARG A 52 -0.24 -19.90 13.97
C ARG A 52 -0.93 -18.53 14.01
N CYS A 53 -1.91 -18.31 13.11
CA CYS A 53 -2.70 -17.08 13.05
C CYS A 53 -3.49 -16.85 14.35
N ALA A 54 -4.06 -17.90 14.94
CA ALA A 54 -4.78 -17.79 16.21
C ALA A 54 -3.85 -17.45 17.38
N LYS A 55 -2.64 -18.02 17.39
CA LYS A 55 -1.65 -17.76 18.45
C LYS A 55 -1.11 -16.32 18.43
N ILE A 56 -0.93 -15.73 17.24
CA ILE A 56 -0.39 -14.37 17.11
C ILE A 56 -1.46 -13.29 17.30
N CYS A 57 -2.73 -13.61 17.18
CA CYS A 57 -3.80 -12.64 17.21
C CYS A 57 -4.11 -12.19 18.64
N ALA A 58 -3.88 -10.91 18.94
CA ALA A 58 -4.19 -10.33 20.25
C ALA A 58 -5.71 -10.22 20.52
N HIS A 59 -6.55 -10.38 19.48
CA HIS A 59 -7.99 -10.18 19.54
C HIS A 59 -8.81 -11.46 19.42
N GLY A 60 -8.15 -12.61 19.22
CA GLY A 60 -8.82 -13.90 19.07
C GLY A 60 -9.74 -13.98 17.84
N ALA A 61 -9.43 -13.18 16.78
CA ALA A 61 -10.23 -13.16 15.56
C ALA A 61 -10.11 -14.45 14.71
N PRO A 62 -8.91 -15.09 14.56
CA PRO A 62 -8.82 -16.35 13.84
C PRO A 62 -9.37 -17.50 14.68
N ILE A 63 -10.33 -18.21 14.16
CA ILE A 63 -10.97 -19.39 14.75
C ILE A 63 -10.61 -20.60 13.91
N ILE A 64 -10.10 -21.66 14.55
CA ILE A 64 -9.74 -22.91 13.87
C ILE A 64 -10.85 -23.94 14.13
N THR A 65 -11.51 -24.36 13.06
CA THR A 65 -12.52 -25.44 13.09
C THR A 65 -12.23 -26.39 11.93
N ASP A 66 -12.28 -27.70 12.20
CA ASP A 66 -12.09 -28.76 11.19
C ASP A 66 -10.80 -28.60 10.36
N LYS A 67 -9.69 -28.23 11.02
CA LYS A 67 -8.38 -27.97 10.37
C LYS A 67 -8.41 -26.83 9.35
N LYS A 68 -9.33 -25.91 9.46
CA LYS A 68 -9.42 -24.69 8.67
C LYS A 68 -9.52 -23.46 9.58
N CYS A 69 -9.05 -22.34 9.08
CA CYS A 69 -9.17 -21.05 9.77
C CYS A 69 -10.34 -20.27 9.20
N ALA A 70 -11.11 -19.64 10.05
CA ALA A 70 -12.03 -18.56 9.72
C ALA A 70 -11.66 -17.30 10.51
N ILE A 71 -11.92 -16.13 9.97
CA ILE A 71 -11.68 -14.86 10.68
C ILE A 71 -13.03 -14.32 11.17
N ASP A 72 -13.14 -14.14 12.47
CA ASP A 72 -14.23 -13.38 13.08
C ASP A 72 -14.01 -11.89 12.82
N HIS A 73 -14.75 -11.34 11.87
CA HIS A 73 -14.61 -9.95 11.44
C HIS A 73 -15.04 -8.94 12.51
N ASP A 74 -15.89 -9.34 13.47
CA ASP A 74 -16.28 -8.47 14.58
C ASP A 74 -15.12 -8.26 15.57
N LYS A 75 -14.19 -9.22 15.61
CA LYS A 75 -12.97 -9.15 16.44
C LYS A 75 -11.74 -8.69 15.65
N CYS A 76 -11.78 -8.79 14.34
CA CYS A 76 -10.64 -8.45 13.48
C CYS A 76 -10.45 -6.93 13.41
N LEU A 77 -9.24 -6.46 13.71
CA LEU A 77 -8.85 -5.05 13.58
C LEU A 77 -8.06 -4.74 12.32
N GLY A 78 -7.83 -5.74 11.45
CA GLY A 78 -7.06 -5.53 10.22
C GLY A 78 -5.56 -5.27 10.42
N CYS A 79 -4.96 -5.70 11.52
CA CYS A 79 -3.55 -5.42 11.86
C CYS A 79 -2.53 -6.22 11.04
N GLY A 80 -2.94 -7.19 10.22
CA GLY A 80 -2.10 -7.94 9.29
C GLY A 80 -1.19 -9.02 9.91
N ARG A 81 -1.07 -9.15 11.23
CA ARG A 81 -0.17 -10.12 11.88
C ARG A 81 -0.40 -11.56 11.45
N CYS A 82 -1.67 -11.96 11.26
CA CYS A 82 -2.04 -13.31 10.83
C CYS A 82 -1.61 -13.56 9.37
N ILE A 83 -1.56 -12.54 8.54
CA ILE A 83 -1.08 -12.60 7.16
C ILE A 83 0.42 -12.91 7.19
N ALA A 84 1.21 -12.07 7.86
CA ALA A 84 2.67 -12.19 7.94
C ALA A 84 3.17 -13.54 8.51
N ILE A 85 2.40 -14.19 9.39
CA ILE A 85 2.81 -15.45 10.03
C ILE A 85 2.33 -16.70 9.29
N CYS A 86 1.52 -16.58 8.25
CA CYS A 86 0.93 -17.71 7.58
C CYS A 86 1.95 -18.42 6.67
N PRO A 87 2.39 -19.67 6.99
CA PRO A 87 3.44 -20.36 6.21
C PRO A 87 2.93 -20.93 4.88
N LYS A 88 1.64 -20.74 4.59
CA LYS A 88 0.98 -21.22 3.37
C LYS A 88 0.36 -20.08 2.57
N ASP A 89 0.62 -18.83 2.95
CA ASP A 89 0.03 -17.64 2.34
C ASP A 89 -1.50 -17.78 2.13
N ALA A 90 -2.11 -18.46 3.10
CA ALA A 90 -3.55 -18.72 3.08
C ALA A 90 -4.38 -17.55 3.58
N ILE A 91 -3.76 -16.51 4.13
CA ILE A 91 -4.46 -15.35 4.67
C ILE A 91 -4.00 -14.13 3.89
N ALA A 92 -4.95 -13.44 3.32
CA ALA A 92 -4.74 -12.20 2.59
C ALA A 92 -5.64 -11.10 3.18
N PRO A 93 -5.34 -9.82 2.93
CA PRO A 93 -6.30 -8.77 3.21
C PRO A 93 -7.55 -8.97 2.34
N ASP A 94 -8.71 -8.52 2.80
CA ASP A 94 -9.92 -8.48 1.99
C ASP A 94 -9.84 -7.28 1.04
N CYS A 95 -9.48 -7.57 -0.21
CA CYS A 95 -8.92 -6.59 -1.13
C CYS A 95 -9.91 -5.97 -2.12
N ASP A 96 -11.17 -6.28 -2.07
CA ASP A 96 -12.11 -5.79 -3.09
C ASP A 96 -12.34 -4.25 -3.03
N GLU A 97 -11.92 -3.59 -1.96
CA GLU A 97 -11.92 -2.12 -1.83
C GLU A 97 -10.51 -1.51 -1.71
N ILE A 98 -9.45 -2.31 -1.76
CA ILE A 98 -8.12 -1.89 -1.26
C ILE A 98 -7.36 -1.00 -2.23
N ALA A 99 -7.44 -1.24 -3.53
CA ALA A 99 -6.57 -0.58 -4.48
C ALA A 99 -6.73 0.94 -4.44
N GLU A 100 -7.96 1.45 -4.47
CA GLU A 100 -8.22 2.89 -4.42
C GLU A 100 -7.92 3.47 -3.04
N VAL A 101 -8.41 2.84 -1.97
CA VAL A 101 -8.19 3.32 -0.60
C VAL A 101 -6.72 3.34 -0.22
N LEU A 102 -5.94 2.33 -0.65
CA LEU A 102 -4.50 2.33 -0.48
C LEU A 102 -3.86 3.52 -1.20
N ASN A 103 -4.24 3.77 -2.44
CA ASN A 103 -3.74 4.89 -3.23
C ASN A 103 -4.09 6.25 -2.62
N TYR A 104 -5.30 6.39 -2.05
CA TYR A 104 -5.67 7.60 -1.31
C TYR A 104 -4.75 7.82 -0.11
N LYS A 105 -4.51 6.77 0.67
CA LYS A 105 -3.60 6.83 1.83
C LYS A 105 -2.17 7.16 1.42
N ILE A 106 -1.66 6.59 0.33
CA ILE A 106 -0.33 6.91 -0.19
C ILE A 106 -0.22 8.42 -0.48
N ALA A 107 -1.20 9.00 -1.18
CA ALA A 107 -1.21 10.43 -1.46
C ALA A 107 -1.33 11.29 -0.18
N GLU A 108 -2.15 10.88 0.79
CA GLU A 108 -2.32 11.57 2.07
C GLU A 108 -1.04 11.54 2.91
N TYR A 109 -0.37 10.39 2.98
CA TYR A 109 0.92 10.28 3.68
C TYR A 109 2.02 11.08 2.99
N ALA A 110 2.09 11.06 1.66
CA ALA A 110 3.01 11.90 0.90
C ALA A 110 2.77 13.38 1.21
N LYS A 111 1.52 13.83 1.19
CA LYS A 111 1.17 15.21 1.56
C LYS A 111 1.58 15.54 2.99
N ALA A 112 1.32 14.67 3.95
CA ALA A 112 1.70 14.91 5.36
C ALA A 112 3.22 15.09 5.54
N VAL A 113 4.03 14.48 4.68
CA VAL A 113 5.49 14.63 4.72
C VAL A 113 5.94 15.95 4.10
N VAL A 114 5.37 16.36 2.97
CA VAL A 114 5.85 17.51 2.20
C VAL A 114 5.13 18.82 2.52
N ASP A 115 3.95 18.77 3.13
CA ASP A 115 3.10 19.94 3.35
C ASP A 115 3.82 21.01 4.19
N GLY A 116 3.82 22.25 3.69
CA GLY A 116 4.49 23.39 4.31
C GLY A 116 6.03 23.31 4.33
N ARG A 117 6.63 22.41 3.55
CA ARG A 117 8.09 22.24 3.47
C ARG A 117 8.58 22.38 2.04
N PRO A 118 9.74 23.01 1.80
CA PRO A 118 10.40 22.93 0.49
C PRO A 118 10.71 21.47 0.18
N SER A 119 10.27 20.99 -0.96
CA SER A 119 10.54 19.62 -1.41
C SER A 119 10.94 19.60 -2.87
N PHE A 120 11.78 18.65 -3.24
CA PHE A 120 12.20 18.39 -4.61
C PHE A 120 12.26 16.88 -4.78
N HIS A 121 11.68 16.38 -5.86
CA HIS A 121 11.47 14.97 -6.10
C HIS A 121 12.26 14.52 -7.31
N ILE A 122 12.86 13.33 -7.22
CA ILE A 122 13.59 12.68 -8.30
C ILE A 122 13.10 11.25 -8.42
N SER A 123 12.77 10.82 -9.64
CA SER A 123 12.41 9.44 -9.97
C SER A 123 13.38 8.88 -10.98
N ILE A 124 13.96 7.72 -10.67
CA ILE A 124 14.84 6.97 -11.58
C ILE A 124 14.00 5.82 -12.15
N VAL A 125 13.62 5.95 -13.42
CA VAL A 125 12.69 5.04 -14.11
C VAL A 125 13.51 4.05 -14.92
N ARG A 126 13.87 2.95 -14.27
CA ARG A 126 14.69 1.88 -14.83
C ARG A 126 14.38 0.53 -14.18
N ASP A 127 14.79 -0.55 -14.81
CA ASP A 127 14.60 -1.92 -14.30
C ASP A 127 13.14 -2.17 -13.87
N ILE A 128 12.17 -1.78 -14.72
CA ILE A 128 10.74 -1.84 -14.39
C ILE A 128 10.27 -3.30 -14.35
N SER A 129 10.26 -3.87 -13.16
CA SER A 129 9.84 -5.25 -12.92
C SER A 129 8.32 -5.41 -12.87
N PRO A 130 7.78 -6.62 -13.18
CA PRO A 130 6.35 -6.89 -13.10
C PRO A 130 5.76 -6.72 -11.71
N ASP A 131 6.50 -7.13 -10.68
CA ASP A 131 6.04 -7.11 -9.30
C ASP A 131 6.85 -6.07 -8.48
N CYS A 132 6.24 -5.60 -7.39
CA CYS A 132 6.88 -4.72 -6.43
C CYS A 132 8.10 -5.40 -5.80
N ASP A 133 9.13 -4.62 -5.48
CA ASP A 133 10.36 -5.07 -4.78
C ASP A 133 10.10 -5.78 -3.43
N CYS A 134 8.87 -5.66 -2.90
CA CYS A 134 8.44 -6.44 -1.74
C CYS A 134 8.17 -7.93 -2.05
N HIS A 135 8.12 -8.31 -3.31
CA HIS A 135 8.00 -9.70 -3.77
C HIS A 135 9.38 -10.35 -3.91
N PRO A 136 9.52 -11.64 -3.56
CA PRO A 136 10.79 -12.38 -3.72
C PRO A 136 11.02 -12.86 -5.17
N GLU A 137 9.98 -12.83 -5.99
CA GLU A 137 10.05 -13.19 -7.39
C GLU A 137 10.70 -12.06 -8.18
N ASN A 138 11.68 -12.39 -8.99
CA ASN A 138 12.30 -11.47 -9.93
C ASN A 138 12.03 -11.94 -11.35
N ASP A 139 11.93 -11.00 -12.29
CA ASP A 139 11.64 -11.30 -13.69
C ASP A 139 12.36 -10.28 -14.59
N VAL A 140 12.31 -10.55 -15.89
CA VAL A 140 12.79 -9.64 -16.92
C VAL A 140 12.04 -8.31 -16.84
N PRO A 141 12.73 -7.15 -16.96
CA PRO A 141 12.06 -5.87 -17.04
C PRO A 141 10.97 -5.86 -18.12
N MET A 142 9.85 -5.21 -17.81
CA MET A 142 8.69 -5.16 -18.70
C MET A 142 8.95 -4.29 -19.93
N VAL A 143 9.71 -3.22 -19.74
CA VAL A 143 10.02 -2.20 -20.76
C VAL A 143 11.49 -1.78 -20.62
N PRO A 144 12.08 -1.16 -21.65
CA PRO A 144 13.41 -0.56 -21.55
C PRO A 144 13.49 0.54 -20.48
N ASP A 145 14.69 0.77 -19.97
CA ASP A 145 14.98 1.92 -19.11
C ASP A 145 14.54 3.23 -19.76
N VAL A 146 13.88 4.08 -19.00
CA VAL A 146 13.36 5.37 -19.48
C VAL A 146 14.32 6.50 -19.19
N GLY A 147 14.83 6.58 -17.95
CA GLY A 147 15.74 7.61 -17.51
C GLY A 147 15.41 8.19 -16.15
N MET A 148 15.77 9.46 -15.94
CA MET A 148 15.57 10.16 -14.67
C MET A 148 14.68 11.38 -14.89
N PHE A 149 13.72 11.56 -14.00
CA PHE A 149 12.82 12.70 -13.96
C PHE A 149 12.98 13.45 -12.64
N ALA A 150 12.73 14.76 -12.66
CA ALA A 150 12.79 15.59 -11.48
C ALA A 150 11.72 16.70 -11.53
N SER A 151 11.08 16.97 -10.39
CA SER A 151 10.08 18.01 -10.27
C SER A 151 9.95 18.52 -8.83
N PHE A 152 9.41 19.72 -8.66
CA PHE A 152 8.92 20.18 -7.36
C PHE A 152 7.50 19.69 -7.05
N ASP A 153 6.78 19.19 -8.06
CA ASP A 153 5.44 18.63 -7.93
C ASP A 153 5.50 17.10 -8.00
N PRO A 154 5.21 16.38 -6.90
CA PRO A 154 5.29 14.93 -6.87
C PRO A 154 4.22 14.24 -7.70
N VAL A 155 3.02 14.83 -7.82
CA VAL A 155 1.91 14.25 -8.61
C VAL A 155 2.22 14.33 -10.10
N ALA A 156 2.67 15.50 -10.56
CA ALA A 156 3.10 15.69 -11.94
C ALA A 156 4.30 14.80 -12.31
N LEU A 157 5.22 14.61 -11.36
CA LEU A 157 6.38 13.73 -11.54
C LEU A 157 5.95 12.29 -11.75
N ASP A 158 5.11 11.76 -10.86
CA ASP A 158 4.64 10.36 -10.93
C ASP A 158 3.86 10.12 -12.23
N LEU A 159 2.96 11.05 -12.57
CA LEU A 159 2.20 10.96 -13.83
C LEU A 159 3.12 10.95 -15.05
N ALA A 160 4.11 11.85 -15.11
CA ALA A 160 5.08 11.90 -16.21
C ALA A 160 5.89 10.60 -16.33
N CYS A 161 6.28 10.00 -15.20
CA CYS A 161 7.00 8.73 -15.17
C CYS A 161 6.13 7.57 -15.69
N VAL A 162 4.89 7.45 -15.23
CA VAL A 162 3.96 6.39 -15.67
C VAL A 162 3.67 6.53 -17.16
N GLU A 163 3.38 7.72 -17.64
CA GLU A 163 3.16 7.94 -19.07
C GLU A 163 4.42 7.67 -19.92
N ALA A 164 5.60 7.94 -19.38
CA ALA A 164 6.84 7.61 -20.06
C ALA A 164 7.08 6.10 -20.13
N VAL A 165 6.74 5.35 -19.11
CA VAL A 165 6.75 3.87 -19.10
C VAL A 165 5.76 3.33 -20.12
N ASN A 166 4.52 3.82 -20.12
CA ASN A 166 3.47 3.39 -21.04
C ASN A 166 3.77 3.68 -22.52
N ARG A 167 4.67 4.62 -22.80
CA ARG A 167 5.17 4.90 -24.18
C ARG A 167 6.30 3.97 -24.62
N GLN A 168 6.88 3.18 -23.73
CA GLN A 168 7.97 2.26 -24.08
C GLN A 168 7.43 1.00 -24.78
N PRO A 169 8.21 0.40 -25.69
CA PRO A 169 7.87 -0.90 -26.23
C PRO A 169 7.97 -1.98 -25.15
N VAL A 170 7.07 -2.95 -25.22
CA VAL A 170 7.12 -4.13 -24.33
C VAL A 170 8.33 -5.00 -24.69
N LEU A 171 9.11 -5.39 -23.69
CA LEU A 171 10.27 -6.26 -23.90
C LEU A 171 9.82 -7.71 -24.17
N PRO A 172 10.33 -8.34 -25.23
CA PRO A 172 10.05 -9.75 -25.53
C PRO A 172 10.51 -10.65 -24.37
N GLY A 173 9.67 -11.64 -24.02
CA GLY A 173 9.97 -12.57 -22.93
C GLY A 173 9.71 -12.04 -21.53
N SER A 174 9.21 -10.81 -21.40
CA SER A 174 8.71 -10.30 -20.14
C SER A 174 7.30 -10.82 -19.87
N ARG A 175 6.89 -10.84 -18.61
CA ARG A 175 5.53 -11.20 -18.20
C ARG A 175 4.47 -10.26 -18.82
N LEU A 176 4.79 -8.99 -19.02
CA LEU A 176 3.92 -8.06 -19.70
C LEU A 176 3.67 -8.49 -21.16
N ALA A 177 4.67 -9.05 -21.86
CA ALA A 177 4.50 -9.56 -23.23
C ALA A 177 3.48 -10.71 -23.34
N GLU A 178 3.23 -11.42 -22.24
CA GLU A 178 2.25 -12.51 -22.18
C GLU A 178 0.82 -12.00 -21.87
N THR A 179 0.70 -10.84 -21.24
CA THR A 179 -0.57 -10.29 -20.72
C THR A 179 -1.03 -9.03 -21.42
N ALA A 180 -0.14 -8.33 -22.15
CA ALA A 180 -0.47 -7.07 -22.80
C ALA A 180 -1.51 -7.25 -23.91
N ASP A 181 -2.55 -6.43 -23.86
CA ASP A 181 -3.46 -6.21 -24.98
C ASP A 181 -2.81 -5.17 -25.92
N PRO A 182 -2.65 -5.46 -27.21
CA PRO A 182 -2.09 -4.50 -28.17
C PRO A 182 -2.87 -3.20 -28.29
N GLU A 183 -4.13 -3.19 -27.88
CA GLU A 183 -5.01 -2.01 -27.91
C GLU A 183 -4.99 -1.25 -26.57
N ASP A 184 -4.53 -1.88 -25.47
CA ASP A 184 -4.38 -1.24 -24.16
C ASP A 184 -2.92 -0.78 -23.96
N HIS A 185 -2.73 0.51 -23.91
CA HIS A 185 -1.42 1.13 -23.69
C HIS A 185 -1.11 1.39 -22.19
N ASP A 186 -1.92 0.90 -21.27
CA ASP A 186 -1.65 1.00 -19.83
C ASP A 186 -0.93 -0.26 -19.33
N HIS A 187 0.38 -0.26 -19.46
CA HIS A 187 1.24 -1.39 -19.06
C HIS A 187 1.07 -1.77 -17.58
N LEU A 188 0.84 -0.79 -16.71
CA LEU A 188 0.65 -1.04 -15.28
C LEU A 188 -0.69 -1.72 -15.01
N HIS A 189 -1.76 -1.30 -15.70
CA HIS A 189 -3.06 -1.95 -15.59
C HIS A 189 -3.05 -3.34 -16.20
N ALA A 190 -2.39 -3.53 -17.34
CA ALA A 190 -2.24 -4.84 -17.97
C ALA A 190 -1.53 -5.86 -17.06
N MET A 191 -0.54 -5.40 -16.28
CA MET A 191 0.14 -6.26 -15.30
C MET A 191 -0.70 -6.53 -14.06
N HIS A 192 -1.41 -5.52 -13.56
CA HIS A 192 -2.15 -5.57 -12.30
C HIS A 192 -3.57 -5.02 -12.46
N PRO A 193 -4.48 -5.76 -13.13
CA PRO A 193 -5.82 -5.27 -13.47
C PRO A 193 -6.71 -4.98 -12.25
N ASN A 194 -6.33 -5.50 -11.09
CA ASN A 194 -7.03 -5.25 -9.83
C ASN A 194 -6.48 -4.03 -9.07
N THR A 195 -5.58 -3.25 -9.67
CA THR A 195 -5.04 -2.02 -9.10
C THR A 195 -5.50 -0.79 -9.88
N CYS A 196 -5.46 0.38 -9.25
CA CYS A 196 -5.86 1.65 -9.86
C CYS A 196 -4.84 2.74 -9.51
N TRP A 197 -3.71 2.79 -10.22
CA TRP A 197 -2.68 3.81 -9.98
C TRP A 197 -3.18 5.26 -10.18
N ARG A 198 -4.16 5.45 -11.09
CA ARG A 198 -4.78 6.77 -11.36
C ARG A 198 -5.45 7.36 -10.13
N ALA A 199 -5.97 6.53 -9.24
CA ALA A 199 -6.59 6.97 -8.00
C ALA A 199 -5.63 7.75 -7.08
N ALA A 200 -4.33 7.41 -7.07
CA ALA A 200 -3.31 8.19 -6.34
C ALA A 200 -3.13 9.58 -6.91
N VAL A 201 -3.06 9.70 -8.24
CA VAL A 201 -2.92 10.99 -8.95
C VAL A 201 -4.14 11.87 -8.72
N GLU A 202 -5.34 11.34 -8.94
CA GLU A 202 -6.60 12.08 -8.78
C GLU A 202 -6.80 12.55 -7.34
N HIS A 203 -6.54 11.66 -6.37
CA HIS A 203 -6.65 12.02 -4.97
C HIS A 203 -5.57 13.02 -4.55
N GLY A 204 -4.33 12.85 -5.03
CA GLY A 204 -3.24 13.79 -4.81
C GLY A 204 -3.59 15.22 -5.26
N LYS A 205 -4.19 15.36 -6.45
CA LYS A 205 -4.74 16.64 -6.93
C LYS A 205 -5.82 17.17 -5.99
N LYS A 206 -6.80 16.32 -5.66
CA LYS A 206 -7.95 16.70 -4.83
C LYS A 206 -7.54 17.25 -3.47
N ILE A 207 -6.51 16.68 -2.85
CA ILE A 207 -6.00 17.12 -1.54
C ILE A 207 -4.96 18.24 -1.64
N GLY A 208 -4.60 18.67 -2.85
CA GLY A 208 -3.60 19.72 -3.08
C GLY A 208 -2.16 19.29 -2.78
N LEU A 209 -1.83 18.03 -3.07
CA LEU A 209 -0.45 17.52 -3.04
C LEU A 209 0.34 18.00 -4.25
N GLY A 210 -0.32 18.10 -5.42
CA GLY A 210 0.26 18.54 -6.67
C GLY A 210 -0.79 18.68 -7.77
N THR A 211 -0.35 18.72 -9.02
CA THR A 211 -1.19 18.87 -10.22
C THR A 211 -0.92 17.75 -11.21
N ASP A 212 -1.81 17.56 -12.19
CA ASP A 212 -1.60 16.67 -13.33
C ASP A 212 -1.21 17.43 -14.61
N ASP A 213 -0.98 18.73 -14.50
CA ASP A 213 -0.54 19.57 -15.59
C ASP A 213 0.99 19.72 -15.53
N TYR A 214 1.70 19.27 -16.57
CA TYR A 214 3.15 19.33 -16.62
C TYR A 214 3.69 19.47 -18.03
N THR A 215 4.91 19.98 -18.13
CA THR A 215 5.69 20.02 -19.37
C THR A 215 7.04 19.34 -19.12
N VAL A 216 7.38 18.37 -19.96
CA VAL A 216 8.70 17.71 -19.91
C VAL A 216 9.74 18.55 -20.63
N ILE A 217 10.79 18.92 -19.90
CA ILE A 217 11.96 19.62 -20.45
C ILE A 217 13.13 18.62 -20.44
N THR A 218 13.61 18.26 -21.63
CA THR A 218 14.78 17.38 -21.77
C THR A 218 16.06 18.17 -21.54
N VAL A 219 16.83 17.75 -20.53
CA VAL A 219 18.17 18.29 -20.25
C VAL A 219 19.21 17.35 -20.86
N LYS A 220 20.16 17.90 -21.61
CA LYS A 220 21.26 17.16 -22.25
C LYS A 220 22.55 17.34 -21.47
#